data_580a1d775e0b84ed59362219dce4dcb3
#
_entry.id   580a1d775e0b84ed59362219dce4dcb3
#
_cell.length_a   1.000
_cell.length_b   1.000
_cell.length_c   1.000
_cell.angle_alpha   90.00
_cell.angle_beta   90.00
_cell.angle_gamma   90.00
#
_symmetry.space_group_name_H-M   'P 1'
#
loop_
_entity.id
_entity.type
_entity.pdbx_description
1 polymer ?
#
loop_
_entity_poly.entity_id
_entity_poly.type
_entity_poly.pdbx_seq_one_letter_code
_entity_poly.pdbx_strand_id
1 'polypeptide(L)'
;MKKNNSKNHEFKHFTDLTQEWWNPNGKFKILHQILPLRMEYILANIDRDNVKHLNILDLGCGGGLTCEPLARLGANVTGIDFIKKNIQVAKKHSLNSNLNINYINKDLNEIELKNKY
;
A
#
# COMPACT_ATOMS: atom_id res chain seq x y z
N MET A 1 9.69 3.26 -34.45
CA MET A 1 8.32 2.82 -34.20
C MET A 1 8.22 1.69 -33.19
N LYS A 2 9.08 0.69 -33.23
CA LYS A 2 9.07 -0.40 -32.25
C LYS A 2 9.32 0.06 -30.80
N LYS A 3 10.12 1.11 -30.58
CA LYS A 3 10.40 1.67 -29.24
C LYS A 3 9.17 2.34 -28.60
N ASN A 4 8.32 2.99 -29.40
CA ASN A 4 7.11 3.64 -28.90
C ASN A 4 6.04 2.63 -28.48
N ASN A 5 5.90 1.53 -29.23
CA ASN A 5 4.96 0.45 -28.90
C ASN A 5 5.35 -0.25 -27.59
N SER A 6 6.66 -0.43 -27.36
CA SER A 6 7.18 -1.04 -26.13
C SER A 6 6.85 -0.19 -24.89
N LYS A 7 7.07 1.13 -24.96
CA LYS A 7 6.76 2.05 -23.87
C LYS A 7 5.26 2.11 -23.57
N ASN A 8 4.43 2.15 -24.62
CA ASN A 8 2.97 2.16 -24.46
C ASN A 8 2.47 0.86 -23.84
N HIS A 9 3.07 -0.26 -24.19
CA HIS A 9 2.72 -1.56 -23.64
C HIS A 9 3.09 -1.67 -22.15
N GLU A 10 4.27 -1.21 -21.76
CA GLU A 10 4.72 -1.19 -20.38
C GLU A 10 3.85 -0.27 -19.52
N PHE A 11 3.53 0.92 -20.03
CA PHE A 11 2.65 1.87 -19.34
C PHE A 11 1.26 1.30 -19.14
N LYS A 12 0.69 0.67 -20.16
CA LYS A 12 -0.62 0.02 -20.07
C LYS A 12 -0.63 -1.11 -19.06
N HIS A 13 0.42 -1.96 -19.07
CA HIS A 13 0.55 -3.05 -18.11
C HIS A 13 0.60 -2.54 -16.66
N PHE A 14 1.35 -1.47 -16.41
CA PHE A 14 1.44 -0.85 -15.10
C PHE A 14 0.08 -0.28 -14.64
N THR A 15 -0.65 0.36 -15.56
CA THR A 15 -2.00 0.87 -15.29
C THR A 15 -2.97 -0.26 -14.96
N ASP A 16 -2.90 -1.37 -15.70
CA ASP A 16 -3.73 -2.55 -15.49
C ASP A 16 -3.47 -3.17 -14.11
N LEU A 17 -2.19 -3.25 -13.67
CA LEU A 17 -1.82 -3.73 -12.34
C LEU A 17 -2.38 -2.84 -11.23
N THR A 18 -2.35 -1.52 -11.42
CA THR A 18 -2.93 -0.58 -10.45
C THR A 18 -4.43 -0.80 -10.33
N GLN A 19 -5.12 -0.98 -11.44
CA GLN A 19 -6.54 -1.27 -11.46
C GLN A 19 -6.85 -2.63 -10.83
N GLU A 20 -6.03 -3.65 -11.08
CA GLU A 20 -6.21 -4.97 -10.46
C GLU A 20 -6.18 -4.88 -8.93
N TRP A 21 -5.15 -4.25 -8.37
CA TRP A 21 -5.03 -4.12 -6.92
C TRP A 21 -6.23 -3.42 -6.29
N TRP A 22 -6.71 -2.35 -6.92
CA TRP A 22 -7.75 -1.49 -6.33
C TRP A 22 -9.16 -1.77 -6.84
N ASN A 23 -9.33 -2.76 -7.69
CA ASN A 23 -10.66 -3.21 -8.13
C ASN A 23 -11.24 -4.20 -7.12
N PRO A 24 -12.30 -3.83 -6.36
CA PRO A 24 -12.89 -4.72 -5.36
C PRO A 24 -13.55 -5.97 -5.93
N ASN A 25 -13.77 -6.01 -7.23
CA ASN A 25 -14.36 -7.14 -7.94
C ASN A 25 -13.35 -7.89 -8.82
N GLY A 26 -12.07 -7.52 -8.74
CA GLY A 26 -11.02 -8.10 -9.55
C GLY A 26 -10.28 -9.23 -8.87
N LYS A 27 -9.03 -9.38 -9.28
CA LYS A 27 -8.12 -10.45 -8.83
C LYS A 27 -7.91 -10.47 -7.31
N PHE A 28 -7.92 -9.30 -6.67
CA PHE A 28 -7.70 -9.15 -5.24
C PHE A 28 -9.00 -8.95 -4.44
N LYS A 29 -10.12 -9.41 -4.99
CA LYS A 29 -11.43 -9.31 -4.36
C LYS A 29 -11.45 -9.77 -2.91
N ILE A 30 -10.79 -10.90 -2.62
CA ILE A 30 -10.75 -11.46 -1.26
C ILE A 30 -10.10 -10.49 -0.29
N LEU A 31 -9.03 -9.81 -0.68
CA LEU A 31 -8.36 -8.83 0.17
C LEU A 31 -9.28 -7.64 0.46
N HIS A 32 -10.05 -7.19 -0.52
CA HIS A 32 -11.03 -6.13 -0.30
C HIS A 32 -12.16 -6.57 0.63
N GLN A 33 -12.58 -7.82 0.54
CA GLN A 33 -13.65 -8.37 1.39
C GLN A 33 -13.23 -8.51 2.85
N ILE A 34 -11.97 -8.88 3.11
CA ILE A 34 -11.46 -9.03 4.47
C ILE A 34 -10.96 -7.72 5.08
N LEU A 35 -10.78 -6.68 4.27
CA LEU A 35 -10.23 -5.41 4.75
C LEU A 35 -11.02 -4.79 5.90
N PRO A 36 -12.37 -4.74 5.88
CA PRO A 36 -13.12 -4.21 7.01
C PRO A 36 -12.87 -4.94 8.33
N LEU A 37 -12.78 -6.28 8.29
CA LEU A 37 -12.47 -7.08 9.48
C LEU A 37 -11.05 -6.84 9.96
N ARG A 38 -10.11 -6.75 9.04
CA ARG A 38 -8.71 -6.43 9.36
C ARG A 38 -8.59 -5.06 10.01
N MET A 39 -9.26 -4.06 9.47
CA MET A 39 -9.26 -2.71 10.04
C MET A 39 -9.91 -2.68 11.42
N GLU A 40 -11.01 -3.38 11.62
CA GLU A 40 -11.65 -3.51 12.92
C GLU A 40 -10.70 -4.11 13.95
N TYR A 41 -9.99 -5.19 13.59
CA TYR A 41 -8.99 -5.82 14.45
C TYR A 41 -7.84 -4.86 14.78
N ILE A 42 -7.28 -4.19 13.78
CA ILE A 42 -6.18 -3.24 13.98
C ILE A 42 -6.62 -2.13 14.92
N LEU A 43 -7.77 -1.52 14.66
CA LEU A 43 -8.28 -0.39 15.45
C LEU A 43 -8.64 -0.80 16.87
N ALA A 44 -8.99 -2.06 17.11
CA ALA A 44 -9.23 -2.57 18.47
C ALA A 44 -7.94 -2.74 19.28
N ASN A 45 -6.79 -2.83 18.62
CA ASN A 45 -5.49 -3.10 19.23
C ASN A 45 -4.54 -1.90 19.24
N ILE A 46 -4.99 -0.73 18.80
CA ILE A 46 -4.20 0.51 18.84
C ILE A 46 -4.97 1.58 19.62
N ASP A 47 -4.26 2.61 20.03
CA ASP A 47 -4.87 3.77 20.70
C ASP A 47 -5.53 4.69 19.65
N ARG A 48 -6.84 4.57 19.49
CA ARG A 48 -7.61 5.36 18.52
C ARG A 48 -7.54 6.86 18.78
N ASP A 49 -7.44 7.26 20.03
CA ASP A 49 -7.42 8.69 20.41
C ASP A 49 -6.09 9.34 20.01
N ASN A 50 -5.04 8.55 19.87
CA ASN A 50 -3.69 9.00 19.52
C ASN A 50 -3.20 8.50 18.17
N VAL A 51 -4.10 8.10 17.28
CA VAL A 51 -3.72 7.53 15.96
C VAL A 51 -2.81 8.46 15.16
N LYS A 52 -3.00 9.77 15.29
CA LYS A 52 -2.19 10.79 14.60
C LYS A 52 -0.72 10.80 15.03
N HIS A 53 -0.41 10.21 16.16
CA HIS A 53 0.95 10.13 16.69
C HIS A 53 1.57 8.76 16.51
N LEU A 54 0.84 7.82 15.91
CA LEU A 54 1.34 6.47 15.70
C LEU A 54 2.20 6.39 14.44
N ASN A 55 3.30 5.69 14.57
CA ASN A 55 4.12 5.24 13.45
C ASN A 55 3.76 3.79 13.17
N ILE A 56 3.19 3.52 12.02
CA ILE A 56 2.70 2.19 11.64
C ILE A 56 3.53 1.66 10.49
N LEU A 57 3.99 0.43 10.63
CA LEU A 57 4.73 -0.27 9.60
C LEU A 57 3.90 -1.44 9.09
N ASP A 58 3.66 -1.47 7.79
CA ASP A 58 3.00 -2.57 7.10
C ASP A 58 4.03 -3.37 6.32
N LEU A 59 4.37 -4.55 6.82
CA LEU A 59 5.33 -5.46 6.17
C LEU A 59 4.60 -6.33 5.16
N GLY A 60 5.05 -6.27 3.91
CA GLY A 60 4.35 -6.93 2.81
C GLY A 60 3.10 -6.16 2.41
N CYS A 61 3.23 -4.85 2.22
CA CYS A 61 2.07 -3.95 2.03
C CYS A 61 1.34 -4.14 0.70
N GLY A 62 1.93 -4.82 -0.28
CA GLY A 62 1.32 -4.99 -1.59
C GLY A 62 0.98 -3.67 -2.26
N GLY A 63 -0.23 -3.56 -2.79
CA GLY A 63 -0.74 -2.35 -3.43
C GLY A 63 -1.23 -1.25 -2.50
N GLY A 64 -1.11 -1.43 -1.18
CA GLY A 64 -1.41 -0.39 -0.20
C GLY A 64 -2.82 -0.41 0.37
N LEU A 65 -3.55 -1.51 0.25
CA LEU A 65 -4.95 -1.60 0.69
C LEU A 65 -5.14 -1.33 2.18
N THR A 66 -4.20 -1.77 3.02
CA THR A 66 -4.25 -1.53 4.47
C THR A 66 -3.61 -0.19 4.85
N CYS A 67 -2.55 0.21 4.15
CA CYS A 67 -1.85 1.46 4.41
C CYS A 67 -2.76 2.69 4.24
N GLU A 68 -3.57 2.73 3.20
CA GLU A 68 -4.36 3.93 2.91
C GLU A 68 -5.42 4.25 3.97
N PRO A 69 -6.25 3.30 4.43
CA PRO A 69 -7.20 3.63 5.50
C PRO A 69 -6.53 4.07 6.80
N LEU A 70 -5.37 3.52 7.14
CA LEU A 70 -4.61 3.94 8.32
C LEU A 70 -4.07 5.37 8.16
N ALA A 71 -3.58 5.70 6.97
CA ALA A 71 -3.12 7.05 6.66
C ALA A 71 -4.28 8.06 6.67
N ARG A 72 -5.47 7.67 6.21
CA ARG A 72 -6.67 8.52 6.29
C ARG A 72 -7.06 8.85 7.73
N LEU A 73 -6.80 7.96 8.65
CA LEU A 73 -7.02 8.21 10.08
C LEU A 73 -5.96 9.13 10.69
N GLY A 74 -4.90 9.44 9.95
CA GLY A 74 -3.87 10.37 10.37
C GLY A 74 -2.57 9.73 10.87
N ALA A 75 -2.46 8.41 10.86
CA ALA A 75 -1.22 7.74 11.24
C ALA A 75 -0.08 8.01 10.26
N ASN A 76 1.15 7.96 10.76
CA ASN A 76 2.36 7.96 9.94
C ASN A 76 2.60 6.53 9.46
N VAL A 77 2.30 6.24 8.21
CA VAL A 77 2.36 4.89 7.67
C VAL A 77 3.56 4.71 6.78
N THR A 78 4.29 3.63 7.02
CA THR A 78 5.34 3.12 6.14
C THR A 78 4.93 1.75 5.65
N GLY A 79 4.90 1.56 4.34
CA GLY A 79 4.63 0.27 3.72
C GLY A 79 5.90 -0.27 3.06
N ILE A 80 6.22 -1.52 3.32
CA ILE A 80 7.40 -2.17 2.74
C ILE A 80 6.94 -3.42 1.99
N ASP A 81 7.43 -3.57 0.78
CA ASP A 81 7.21 -4.76 -0.02
C ASP A 81 8.45 -5.04 -0.85
N PHE A 82 8.75 -6.29 -1.02
CA PHE A 82 9.92 -6.68 -1.78
C PHE A 82 9.67 -6.68 -3.30
N ILE A 83 8.41 -6.67 -3.72
CA ILE A 83 8.02 -6.61 -5.12
C ILE A 83 7.91 -5.16 -5.56
N LYS A 84 8.84 -4.74 -6.42
CA LYS A 84 8.94 -3.35 -6.90
C LYS A 84 7.65 -2.86 -7.53
N LYS A 85 6.99 -3.69 -8.33
CA LYS A 85 5.74 -3.33 -9.01
C LYS A 85 4.61 -3.02 -8.01
N ASN A 86 4.54 -3.76 -6.92
CA ASN A 86 3.56 -3.50 -5.87
C ASN A 86 3.76 -2.13 -5.25
N ILE A 87 5.01 -1.77 -4.96
CA ILE A 87 5.36 -0.46 -4.42
C ILE A 87 5.01 0.66 -5.42
N GLN A 88 5.25 0.46 -6.70
CA GLN A 88 4.88 1.44 -7.72
C GLN A 88 3.36 1.66 -7.78
N VAL A 89 2.58 0.58 -7.71
CA VAL A 89 1.12 0.65 -7.64
C VAL A 89 0.67 1.41 -6.40
N ALA A 90 1.22 1.04 -5.24
CA ALA A 90 0.87 1.68 -3.96
C ALA A 90 1.16 3.18 -3.97
N LYS A 91 2.34 3.58 -4.44
CA LYS A 91 2.72 5.00 -4.56
C LYS A 91 1.77 5.76 -5.48
N LYS A 92 1.48 5.23 -6.64
CA LYS A 92 0.60 5.90 -7.62
C LYS A 92 -0.80 6.10 -7.06
N HIS A 93 -1.37 5.06 -6.46
CA HIS A 93 -2.71 5.14 -5.91
C HIS A 93 -2.80 6.13 -4.74
N SER A 94 -1.82 6.11 -3.83
CA SER A 94 -1.80 7.03 -2.69
C SER A 94 -1.67 8.49 -3.11
N LEU A 95 -0.89 8.77 -4.15
CA LEU A 95 -0.80 10.13 -4.71
C LEU A 95 -2.14 10.59 -5.28
N ASN A 96 -2.84 9.72 -6.01
CA ASN A 96 -4.16 10.04 -6.55
C ASN A 96 -5.20 10.23 -5.45
N SER A 97 -4.98 9.63 -4.28
CA SER A 97 -5.84 9.75 -3.10
C SER A 97 -5.43 10.89 -2.16
N ASN A 98 -4.42 11.68 -2.53
CA ASN A 98 -3.86 12.75 -1.72
C ASN A 98 -3.38 12.29 -0.34
N LEU A 99 -2.83 11.09 -0.26
CA LEU A 99 -2.27 10.52 0.96
C LEU A 99 -0.75 10.54 0.92
N ASN A 100 -0.15 10.86 2.05
CA ASN A 100 1.30 10.84 2.21
C ASN A 100 1.72 9.59 2.98
N ILE A 101 2.15 8.57 2.25
CA ILE A 101 2.59 7.29 2.79
C ILE A 101 4.01 7.02 2.32
N ASN A 102 4.86 6.58 3.24
CA ASN A 102 6.24 6.22 2.90
C ASN A 102 6.30 4.76 2.43
N TYR A 103 6.38 4.55 1.12
CA TYR A 103 6.52 3.22 0.55
C TYR A 103 7.97 2.92 0.18
N ILE A 104 8.46 1.78 0.62
CA ILE A 104 9.85 1.34 0.44
C ILE A 104 9.88 -0.04 -0.19
N ASN A 105 10.60 -0.16 -1.32
CA ASN A 105 10.88 -1.45 -1.94
C ASN A 105 12.12 -2.06 -1.28
N LYS A 106 11.91 -3.03 -0.41
CA LYS A 106 13.00 -3.63 0.35
C LYS A 106 12.67 -5.06 0.76
N ASP A 107 13.70 -5.89 0.87
CA ASP A 107 13.57 -7.23 1.46
C ASP A 107 13.43 -7.09 2.99
N LEU A 108 12.60 -7.93 3.59
CA LEU A 108 12.40 -7.96 5.05
C LEU A 108 13.71 -8.20 5.82
N ASN A 109 14.64 -8.94 5.23
CA ASN A 109 15.95 -9.22 5.83
C ASN A 109 16.87 -7.98 5.92
N GLU A 110 16.54 -6.92 5.18
CA GLU A 110 17.32 -5.68 5.14
C GLU A 110 16.76 -4.60 6.06
N ILE A 111 15.71 -4.91 6.83
CA ILE A 111 15.00 -3.92 7.64
C ILE A 111 15.56 -3.91 9.05
N GLU A 112 15.97 -2.73 9.52
CA GLU A 112 16.29 -2.50 10.92
C GLU A 112 15.10 -1.86 11.64
N LEU A 113 14.52 -2.57 12.59
CA LEU A 113 13.43 -2.09 13.41
C LEU A 113 13.99 -1.65 14.78
N LYS A 114 14.32 -0.37 14.91
CA LYS A 114 14.86 0.19 16.16
C LYS A 114 13.83 1.14 16.78
N ASN A 115 12.84 0.60 17.44
CA ASN A 115 11.86 1.37 18.25
C ASN A 115 11.15 2.51 17.47
N LYS A 116 10.99 2.37 16.16
CA LYS A 116 10.29 3.38 15.33
C LYS A 116 8.78 3.16 15.26
N TYR A 117 8.35 1.95 15.52
CA TYR A 117 6.96 1.55 15.27
C TYR A 117 6.33 0.91 16.49
#